data_0aa4a86b9e82446a8e52cd9b0d4ab6df
#
_entry.id   0aa4a86b9e82446a8e52cd9b0d4ab6df
#
_cell.length_a   1.000
_cell.length_b   1.000
_cell.length_c   1.000
_cell.angle_alpha   90.00
_cell.angle_beta   90.00
_cell.angle_gamma   90.00
#
_symmetry.space_group_name_H-M   'P 1'
#
loop_
_entity.id
_entity.type
_entity.pdbx_description
1 polymer ?
#
loop_
_entity_poly.entity_id
_entity_poly.type
_entity_poly.pdbx_seq_one_letter_code
_entity_poly.pdbx_strand_id
1 'polypeptide(L)'
;MATVPNEKAESADELEGLQLQAIIGFNGHVPFGLICHPDREHLIYPLGCTVIIQSINTPGQDFLHGHTNNVSCVTVSPSGSYVASGQITFMGFKADIILWDYSKKEMLTRLSLHKGKIEHLAFSPNDLYLISLGGQDDG
;
A
#
# COMPACT_ATOMS: atom_id res chain seq x y z
N MET A 1 -5.73 -34.18 -43.30
CA MET A 1 -4.80 -33.43 -42.38
C MET A 1 -5.62 -32.42 -41.60
N ALA A 2 -5.89 -32.71 -40.36
CA ALA A 2 -6.57 -31.75 -39.48
C ALA A 2 -5.51 -30.85 -38.84
N THR A 3 -5.56 -29.57 -39.13
CA THR A 3 -4.76 -28.54 -38.46
C THR A 3 -5.34 -28.30 -37.07
N VAL A 4 -4.55 -28.60 -36.04
CA VAL A 4 -4.86 -28.24 -34.67
C VAL A 4 -4.82 -26.71 -34.55
N PRO A 5 -5.86 -26.06 -34.00
CA PRO A 5 -5.79 -24.64 -33.73
C PRO A 5 -4.71 -24.40 -32.67
N ASN A 6 -3.83 -23.46 -32.94
CA ASN A 6 -2.82 -22.99 -32.00
C ASN A 6 -3.53 -22.21 -30.90
N GLU A 7 -3.79 -22.85 -29.76
CA GLU A 7 -4.25 -22.16 -28.57
C GLU A 7 -3.13 -21.20 -28.16
N LYS A 8 -3.34 -19.92 -28.43
CA LYS A 8 -2.56 -18.86 -27.81
C LYS A 8 -2.75 -19.00 -26.31
N ALA A 9 -1.65 -19.18 -25.58
CA ALA A 9 -1.67 -19.05 -24.15
C ALA A 9 -2.21 -17.65 -23.80
N GLU A 10 -3.40 -17.61 -23.18
CA GLU A 10 -3.98 -16.38 -22.65
C GLU A 10 -3.01 -15.83 -21.62
N SER A 11 -2.55 -14.59 -21.81
CA SER A 11 -1.73 -13.89 -20.84
C SER A 11 -2.58 -13.64 -19.58
N ALA A 12 -1.94 -13.58 -18.39
CA ALA A 12 -2.62 -13.31 -17.13
C ALA A 12 -3.43 -11.99 -17.11
N ASP A 13 -3.23 -11.12 -18.10
CA ASP A 13 -3.97 -9.88 -18.32
C ASP A 13 -5.36 -10.07 -18.94
N GLU A 14 -5.70 -11.25 -19.42
CA GLU A 14 -7.02 -11.55 -20.01
C GLU A 14 -8.05 -12.10 -19.01
N LEU A 15 -7.78 -12.11 -17.73
CA LEU A 15 -8.80 -12.26 -16.68
C LEU A 15 -9.59 -10.94 -16.50
N GLU A 16 -10.02 -10.37 -17.60
CA GLU A 16 -10.92 -9.22 -17.68
C GLU A 16 -12.34 -9.57 -17.24
N GLY A 17 -12.54 -9.90 -15.99
CA GLY A 17 -13.90 -10.18 -15.53
C GLY A 17 -14.23 -9.59 -14.16
N LEU A 18 -13.24 -9.46 -13.29
CA LEU A 18 -13.46 -9.01 -11.93
C LEU A 18 -12.63 -7.77 -11.63
N GLN A 19 -13.31 -6.66 -11.36
CA GLN A 19 -12.70 -5.44 -10.86
C GLN A 19 -13.05 -5.25 -9.39
N LEU A 20 -12.06 -4.90 -8.57
CA LEU A 20 -12.29 -4.52 -7.19
C LEU A 20 -13.12 -3.23 -7.15
N GLN A 21 -14.36 -3.29 -6.67
CA GLN A 21 -15.26 -2.15 -6.59
C GLN A 21 -15.17 -1.44 -5.25
N ALA A 22 -15.09 -2.21 -4.17
CA ALA A 22 -15.02 -1.66 -2.82
C ALA A 22 -14.40 -2.67 -1.86
N ILE A 23 -13.73 -2.16 -0.85
CA ILE A 23 -13.29 -2.92 0.33
C ILE A 23 -14.10 -2.42 1.53
N ILE A 24 -14.77 -3.35 2.20
CA ILE A 24 -15.58 -3.05 3.39
C ILE A 24 -14.86 -3.61 4.60
N GLY A 25 -14.50 -2.73 5.52
CA GLY A 25 -13.84 -3.10 6.76
C GLY A 25 -12.70 -2.14 7.12
N PHE A 26 -12.18 -2.33 8.31
CA PHE A 26 -11.08 -1.56 8.87
C PHE A 26 -10.28 -2.43 9.84
N ASN A 27 -8.96 -2.41 9.72
CA ASN A 27 -8.08 -3.11 10.63
C ASN A 27 -7.65 -2.22 11.79
N GLY A 28 -8.36 -2.27 12.90
CA GLY A 28 -8.04 -1.50 14.10
C GLY A 28 -6.76 -1.94 14.84
N HIS A 29 -6.10 -3.02 14.42
CA HIS A 29 -4.85 -3.49 15.00
C HIS A 29 -3.60 -2.78 14.47
N VAL A 30 -3.74 -1.98 13.40
CA VAL A 30 -2.64 -1.15 12.89
C VAL A 30 -2.61 0.16 13.68
N PRO A 31 -1.58 0.39 14.52
CA PRO A 31 -1.49 1.63 15.29
C PRO A 31 -1.46 2.85 14.36
N PHE A 32 -2.26 3.87 14.67
CA PHE A 32 -2.39 5.08 13.85
C PHE A 32 -2.72 4.81 12.37
N GLY A 33 -3.36 3.67 12.09
CA GLY A 33 -3.64 3.22 10.72
C GLY A 33 -4.73 4.02 10.01
N LEU A 34 -5.52 4.84 10.68
CA LEU A 34 -6.52 5.71 10.07
C LEU A 34 -6.01 7.15 10.03
N ILE A 35 -5.81 7.67 8.83
CA ILE A 35 -5.22 8.99 8.60
C ILE A 35 -6.18 9.82 7.75
N CYS A 36 -6.39 11.07 8.16
CA CYS A 36 -7.03 12.06 7.32
C CYS A 36 -5.97 12.68 6.40
N HIS A 37 -6.20 12.64 5.09
CA HIS A 37 -5.33 13.30 4.13
C HIS A 37 -5.40 14.83 4.30
N PRO A 38 -4.30 15.59 4.04
CA PRO A 38 -4.29 17.06 4.16
C PRO A 38 -5.35 17.79 3.32
N ASP A 39 -5.87 17.17 2.24
CA ASP A 39 -6.97 17.74 1.45
C ASP A 39 -8.31 17.79 2.21
N ARG A 40 -8.42 17.07 3.34
CA ARG A 40 -9.62 16.96 4.18
C ARG A 40 -10.83 16.31 3.50
N GLU A 41 -10.60 15.64 2.37
CA GLU A 41 -11.64 14.96 1.58
C GLU A 41 -11.46 13.45 1.54
N HIS A 42 -10.29 12.94 1.97
CA HIS A 42 -9.97 11.52 1.94
C HIS A 42 -9.45 11.01 3.27
N LEU A 43 -9.86 9.78 3.58
CA LEU A 43 -9.27 8.95 4.64
C LEU A 43 -8.35 7.92 4.01
N ILE A 44 -7.23 7.64 4.65
CA ILE A 44 -6.25 6.65 4.21
C ILE A 44 -6.07 5.63 5.31
N TYR A 45 -6.20 4.36 4.97
CA TYR A 45 -6.06 3.27 5.95
C TYR A 45 -5.64 1.95 5.27
N PRO A 46 -4.93 1.07 5.99
CA PRO A 46 -4.58 -0.25 5.48
C PRO A 46 -5.66 -1.28 5.79
N LEU A 47 -5.87 -2.22 4.87
CA LEU A 47 -6.61 -3.45 5.12
C LEU A 47 -5.93 -4.62 4.38
N GLY A 48 -5.43 -5.60 5.14
CA GLY A 48 -4.61 -6.67 4.57
C GLY A 48 -3.34 -6.10 3.92
N CYS A 49 -3.08 -6.46 2.67
CA CYS A 49 -1.91 -6.01 1.90
C CYS A 49 -2.19 -4.78 1.02
N THR A 50 -3.32 -4.10 1.22
CA THR A 50 -3.74 -2.95 0.42
C THR A 50 -3.86 -1.71 1.29
N VAL A 51 -3.44 -0.56 0.77
CA VAL A 51 -3.77 0.75 1.35
C VAL A 51 -4.97 1.32 0.59
N ILE A 52 -5.97 1.76 1.34
CA ILE A 52 -7.24 2.28 0.80
C ILE A 52 -7.25 3.79 0.98
N ILE A 53 -7.68 4.48 -0.07
CA ILE A 53 -7.96 5.91 -0.04
C ILE A 53 -9.47 6.04 -0.22
N GLN A 54 -10.16 6.41 0.84
CA GLN A 54 -11.61 6.53 0.90
C GLN A 54 -12.04 7.98 0.82
N SER A 55 -12.86 8.33 -0.18
CA SER A 55 -13.50 9.64 -0.18
C SER A 55 -14.52 9.75 0.97
N ILE A 56 -14.51 10.91 1.64
CA ILE A 56 -15.47 11.22 2.73
C ILE A 56 -16.82 11.63 2.14
N ASN A 57 -16.80 12.29 0.99
CA ASN A 57 -17.98 12.91 0.39
C ASN A 57 -18.71 12.01 -0.61
N THR A 58 -18.05 10.98 -1.11
CA THR A 58 -18.59 10.05 -2.09
C THR A 58 -18.27 8.61 -1.70
N PRO A 59 -18.99 7.61 -2.20
CA PRO A 59 -18.67 6.20 -1.92
C PRO A 59 -17.39 5.70 -2.63
N GLY A 60 -16.65 6.58 -3.31
CA GLY A 60 -15.47 6.20 -4.08
C GLY A 60 -14.29 5.79 -3.22
N GLN A 61 -13.59 4.75 -3.65
CA GLN A 61 -12.33 4.26 -3.09
C GLN A 61 -11.29 4.10 -4.17
N ASP A 62 -10.04 4.47 -3.83
CA ASP A 62 -8.85 4.12 -4.61
C ASP A 62 -8.00 3.11 -3.81
N PHE A 63 -7.25 2.29 -4.52
CA PHE A 63 -6.47 1.21 -3.94
C PHE A 63 -5.01 1.31 -4.33
N LEU A 64 -4.11 1.27 -3.34
CA LEU A 64 -2.67 1.18 -3.57
C LEU A 64 -2.25 -0.28 -3.36
N HIS A 65 -2.10 -1.00 -4.46
CA HIS A 65 -1.67 -2.39 -4.47
C HIS A 65 -0.16 -2.50 -4.71
N GLY A 66 0.50 -3.38 -3.97
CA GLY A 66 1.93 -3.62 -4.15
C GLY A 66 2.59 -4.34 -2.99
N HIS A 67 2.01 -4.31 -1.79
CA HIS A 67 2.51 -5.10 -0.68
C HIS A 67 2.24 -6.59 -0.88
N THR A 68 3.20 -7.41 -0.48
CA THR A 68 3.14 -8.87 -0.56
C THR A 68 2.65 -9.51 0.74
N ASN A 69 2.51 -8.70 1.79
CA ASN A 69 2.00 -9.11 3.09
C ASN A 69 1.24 -7.94 3.75
N ASN A 70 0.66 -8.18 4.92
CA ASN A 70 -0.16 -7.20 5.60
C ASN A 70 0.59 -5.91 5.87
N VAL A 71 -0.05 -4.80 5.60
CA VAL A 71 0.45 -3.47 5.92
C VAL A 71 0.41 -3.27 7.43
N SER A 72 1.52 -2.85 8.01
CA SER A 72 1.69 -2.66 9.45
C SER A 72 1.69 -1.20 9.89
N CYS A 73 1.95 -0.30 8.96
CA CYS A 73 1.90 1.15 9.20
C CYS A 73 1.70 1.91 7.90
N VAL A 74 1.14 3.10 8.00
CA VAL A 74 0.93 4.01 6.89
C VAL A 74 1.14 5.44 7.38
N THR A 75 1.64 6.31 6.51
CA THR A 75 1.78 7.75 6.80
C THR A 75 1.61 8.56 5.52
N VAL A 76 1.24 9.81 5.68
CA VAL A 76 1.06 10.77 4.58
C VAL A 76 2.02 11.92 4.78
N SER A 77 2.62 12.40 3.70
CA SER A 77 3.49 13.56 3.77
C SER A 77 2.72 14.84 4.14
N PRO A 78 3.35 15.80 4.82
CA PRO A 78 2.71 17.07 5.18
C PRO A 78 2.09 17.82 4.01
N SER A 79 2.68 17.76 2.83
CA SER A 79 2.10 18.35 1.61
C SER A 79 0.90 17.59 1.07
N GLY A 80 0.72 16.31 1.46
CA GLY A 80 -0.25 15.40 0.87
C GLY A 80 0.19 14.76 -0.46
N SER A 81 1.39 15.07 -0.95
CA SER A 81 1.85 14.58 -2.26
C SER A 81 2.24 13.10 -2.24
N TYR A 82 2.64 12.59 -1.08
CA TYR A 82 3.16 11.23 -0.92
C TYR A 82 2.44 10.48 0.18
N VAL A 83 2.31 9.18 -0.05
CA VAL A 83 1.92 8.20 0.98
C VAL A 83 3.09 7.23 1.14
N ALA A 84 3.40 6.83 2.36
CA ALA A 84 4.35 5.76 2.63
C ALA A 84 3.67 4.68 3.45
N SER A 85 3.91 3.43 3.10
CA SER A 85 3.35 2.29 3.81
C SER A 85 4.42 1.22 4.04
N GLY A 86 4.38 0.59 5.19
CA GLY A 86 5.27 -0.48 5.58
C GLY A 86 4.50 -1.77 5.82
N GLN A 87 5.13 -2.91 5.58
CA GLN A 87 4.52 -4.22 5.79
C GLN A 87 5.18 -5.01 6.91
N ILE A 88 4.47 -6.03 7.38
CA ILE A 88 5.01 -7.13 8.16
C ILE A 88 5.49 -8.22 7.20
N THR A 89 6.48 -9.01 7.63
CA THR A 89 6.87 -10.24 6.95
C THR A 89 7.21 -11.32 7.97
N PHE A 90 7.57 -12.49 7.51
CA PHE A 90 8.04 -13.56 8.40
C PHE A 90 9.41 -13.22 8.99
N MET A 91 9.66 -13.73 10.20
CA MET A 91 10.92 -13.55 10.90
C MET A 91 12.12 -13.91 10.00
N GLY A 92 13.12 -13.04 9.96
CA GLY A 92 14.34 -13.21 9.13
C GLY A 92 14.22 -12.73 7.68
N PHE A 93 13.01 -12.42 7.19
CA PHE A 93 12.82 -11.85 5.86
C PHE A 93 12.74 -10.33 5.91
N LYS A 94 13.05 -9.70 4.77
CA LYS A 94 12.99 -8.24 4.65
C LYS A 94 11.54 -7.78 4.49
N ALA A 95 11.19 -6.77 5.27
CA ALA A 95 9.92 -6.08 5.20
C ALA A 95 10.03 -4.86 4.26
N ASP A 96 9.08 -4.71 3.37
CA ASP A 96 9.08 -3.64 2.39
C ASP A 96 8.41 -2.38 2.91
N ILE A 97 9.00 -1.25 2.55
CA ILE A 97 8.39 0.07 2.59
C ILE A 97 8.09 0.47 1.15
N ILE A 98 6.89 0.94 0.89
CA ILE A 98 6.52 1.46 -0.42
C ILE A 98 6.17 2.94 -0.30
N LEU A 99 6.77 3.73 -1.18
CA LEU A 99 6.45 5.14 -1.37
C LEU A 99 5.54 5.28 -2.59
N TRP A 100 4.44 6.01 -2.43
CA TRP A 100 3.41 6.20 -3.44
C TRP A 100 3.27 7.67 -3.81
N ASP A 101 3.05 7.94 -5.10
CA ASP A 101 2.53 9.22 -5.57
C ASP A 101 1.02 9.26 -5.29
N TYR A 102 0.60 10.19 -4.42
CA TYR A 102 -0.82 10.28 -4.05
C TYR A 102 -1.71 10.67 -5.22
N SER A 103 -1.27 11.57 -6.07
CA SER A 103 -2.07 12.09 -7.19
C SER A 103 -2.28 11.05 -8.28
N LYS A 104 -1.24 10.28 -8.59
CA LYS A 104 -1.27 9.25 -9.63
C LYS A 104 -1.73 7.90 -9.12
N LYS A 105 -1.74 7.68 -7.79
CA LYS A 105 -2.01 6.38 -7.14
C LYS A 105 -1.02 5.29 -7.58
N GLU A 106 0.21 5.69 -7.88
CA GLU A 106 1.26 4.82 -8.39
C GLU A 106 2.41 4.66 -7.39
N MET A 107 3.06 3.50 -7.46
CA MET A 107 4.27 3.23 -6.69
C MET A 107 5.45 4.01 -7.28
N LEU A 108 6.09 4.84 -6.46
CA LEU A 108 7.33 5.52 -6.81
C LEU A 108 8.56 4.67 -6.54
N THR A 109 8.61 4.02 -5.39
CA THR A 109 9.75 3.18 -5.02
C THR A 109 9.37 2.17 -3.94
N ARG A 110 10.15 1.09 -3.91
CA ARG A 110 10.09 0.03 -2.90
C ARG A 110 11.46 -0.08 -2.22
N LEU A 111 11.47 -0.05 -0.90
CA LEU A 111 12.67 -0.15 -0.07
C LEU A 111 12.55 -1.36 0.85
N SER A 112 13.55 -2.25 0.83
CA SER A 112 13.60 -3.46 1.67
C SER A 112 14.76 -3.31 2.66
N LEU A 113 14.59 -2.48 3.68
CA LEU A 113 15.62 -2.08 4.63
C LEU A 113 15.55 -2.85 5.95
N HIS A 114 14.36 -3.11 6.45
CA HIS A 114 14.11 -3.73 7.75
C HIS A 114 13.81 -5.23 7.64
N LYS A 115 13.90 -5.93 8.76
CA LYS A 115 13.51 -7.34 8.88
C LYS A 115 12.24 -7.46 9.73
N GLY A 116 11.40 -8.45 9.41
CA GLY A 116 10.24 -8.81 10.19
C GLY A 116 9.07 -7.83 10.05
N LYS A 117 9.19 -6.60 10.53
CA LYS A 117 8.07 -5.66 10.55
C LYS A 117 8.55 -4.21 10.46
N ILE A 118 7.81 -3.39 9.75
CA ILE A 118 7.93 -1.93 9.85
C ILE A 118 6.98 -1.47 10.95
N GLU A 119 7.52 -0.92 12.04
CA GLU A 119 6.71 -0.47 13.17
C GLU A 119 6.16 0.93 12.95
N HIS A 120 6.95 1.83 12.38
CA HIS A 120 6.53 3.21 12.18
C HIS A 120 7.21 3.86 10.99
N LEU A 121 6.52 4.82 10.38
CA LEU A 121 6.99 5.67 9.31
C LEU A 121 6.63 7.12 9.60
N ALA A 122 7.52 8.04 9.31
CA ALA A 122 7.26 9.46 9.44
C ALA A 122 7.98 10.26 8.35
N PHE A 123 7.28 11.22 7.74
CA PHE A 123 7.89 12.20 6.86
C PHE A 123 8.44 13.38 7.66
N SER A 124 9.52 13.98 7.15
CA SER A 124 9.97 15.28 7.63
C SER A 124 8.98 16.38 7.23
N PRO A 125 8.94 17.52 7.96
CA PRO A 125 8.01 18.61 7.65
C PRO A 125 8.15 19.22 6.26
N ASN A 126 9.30 19.05 5.62
CA ASN A 126 9.59 19.55 4.27
C ASN A 126 9.46 18.48 3.18
N ASP A 127 8.93 17.31 3.48
CA ASP A 127 8.76 16.14 2.60
C ASP A 127 10.06 15.55 2.02
N LEU A 128 11.24 16.03 2.46
CA LEU A 128 12.52 15.58 1.89
C LEU A 128 13.03 14.25 2.44
N TYR A 129 12.58 13.88 3.63
CA TYR A 129 13.05 12.68 4.32
C TYR A 129 11.88 11.82 4.77
N LEU A 130 12.05 10.52 4.64
CA LEU A 130 11.20 9.50 5.23
C LEU A 130 12.02 8.71 6.26
N ILE A 131 11.54 8.69 7.49
CA ILE A 131 12.15 7.95 8.59
C ILE A 131 11.34 6.67 8.79
N SER A 132 12.01 5.55 8.95
CA SER A 132 11.40 4.25 9.23
C SER A 132 11.99 3.64 10.49
N LEU A 133 11.13 2.98 11.26
CA LEU A 133 11.48 2.22 12.45
C LEU A 133 11.10 0.76 12.21
N GLY A 134 12.08 -0.12 12.33
CA GLY A 134 11.89 -1.57 12.28
C GLY A 134 11.48 -2.15 13.63
N GLY A 135 11.00 -3.39 13.60
CA GLY A 135 10.60 -4.13 14.81
C GLY A 135 11.81 -4.71 15.58
N GLN A 136 11.51 -5.51 16.59
CA GLN A 136 12.51 -6.10 17.49
C GLN A 136 13.56 -6.98 16.79
N ASP A 137 13.20 -7.56 15.64
CA ASP A 137 14.04 -8.48 14.88
C ASP A 137 14.91 -7.78 13.81
N ASP A 138 14.95 -6.45 13.85
CA ASP A 138 15.65 -5.67 12.82
C ASP A 138 17.19 -5.67 12.98
N GLY A 139 17.68 -6.09 14.13
CA GLY A 139 19.10 -6.26 14.42
C GLY A 139 19.71 -5.15 15.22
#